data_a6a8d8e13c865c9e6d6248068ee83ac7
#
_entry.id   a6a8d8e13c865c9e6d6248068ee83ac7
#
_cell.length_a   1.000
_cell.length_b   1.000
_cell.length_c   1.000
_cell.angle_alpha   90.00
_cell.angle_beta   90.00
_cell.angle_gamma   90.00
#
_symmetry.space_group_name_H-M   'P 1'
#
loop_
_entity.id
_entity.type
_entity.pdbx_description
1 polymer ?
#
loop_
_entity_poly.entity_id
_entity_poly.type
_entity_poly.pdbx_seq_one_letter_code
_entity_poly.pdbx_strand_id
1 'polypeptide(L)'
;MSGRSYPKASMRTRLPNGDYLTLAVWQGKSDPTAEVITVQIRRLSGDQWETVGRLAAYRTADGSYSQLPERGSQKQDSDNMALEI
;
A
#
# COMPACT_ATOMS: atom_id res chain seq x y z
N MET A 1 -16.98 18.69 -6.03
CA MET A 1 -16.71 18.15 -5.44
C MET A 1 -16.25 17.27 -5.32
N SER A 2 -16.03 17.15 -5.36
CA SER A 2 -15.52 16.34 -5.17
C SER A 2 -15.27 15.47 -4.25
N GLY A 3 -15.49 14.77 -3.80
CA GLY A 3 -15.16 13.78 -2.83
C GLY A 3 -14.25 12.69 -3.27
N ARG A 4 -13.71 12.85 -4.40
CA ARG A 4 -12.88 11.81 -4.96
C ARG A 4 -11.41 12.04 -4.66
N SER A 5 -10.71 10.99 -4.25
CA SER A 5 -9.29 11.08 -3.99
C SER A 5 -8.50 10.48 -5.14
N TYR A 6 -7.42 11.13 -5.48
CA TYR A 6 -6.50 10.64 -6.51
C TYR A 6 -5.11 10.53 -5.90
N PRO A 7 -4.35 9.53 -6.29
CA PRO A 7 -2.97 9.47 -5.83
C PRO A 7 -2.16 10.62 -6.41
N LYS A 8 -1.21 11.10 -5.63
CA LYS A 8 -0.27 12.11 -6.10
C LYS A 8 0.67 11.52 -7.13
N ALA A 9 0.94 10.25 -7.03
CA ALA A 9 1.78 9.51 -7.97
C ALA A 9 1.38 8.07 -7.93
N SER A 10 1.53 7.39 -9.04
CA SER A 10 1.30 5.95 -9.07
C SER A 10 2.21 5.35 -10.13
N MET A 11 2.70 4.16 -9.84
CA MET A 11 3.63 3.45 -10.70
C MET A 11 3.34 1.96 -10.57
N ARG A 12 3.66 1.23 -11.62
CA ARG A 12 3.49 -0.21 -11.55
C ARG A 12 4.48 -0.88 -12.49
N THR A 13 4.77 -2.13 -12.19
CA THR A 13 5.61 -2.94 -13.04
C THR A 13 5.10 -4.37 -12.98
N ARG A 14 5.43 -5.13 -14.02
CA ARG A 14 5.05 -6.52 -14.07
C ARG A 14 6.17 -7.36 -13.46
N LEU A 15 5.79 -8.30 -12.61
CA LEU A 15 6.75 -9.20 -11.99
C LEU A 15 7.02 -10.39 -12.92
N PRO A 16 8.14 -11.08 -12.71
CA PRO A 16 8.48 -12.22 -13.58
C PRO A 16 7.43 -13.31 -13.60
N ASN A 17 6.66 -13.47 -12.54
CA ASN A 17 5.61 -14.49 -12.49
C ASN A 17 4.29 -14.03 -13.09
N GLY A 18 4.26 -12.81 -13.64
CA GLY A 18 3.04 -12.28 -14.26
C GLY A 18 2.17 -11.44 -13.36
N ASP A 19 2.47 -11.38 -12.08
CA ASP A 19 1.75 -10.48 -11.19
C ASP A 19 2.16 -9.05 -11.45
N TYR A 20 1.41 -8.10 -10.91
CA TYR A 20 1.72 -6.69 -11.02
C TYR A 20 2.03 -6.12 -9.64
N LEU A 21 3.11 -5.37 -9.56
CA LEU A 21 3.48 -4.61 -8.38
C LEU A 21 3.09 -3.16 -8.63
N THR A 22 2.26 -2.62 -7.76
CA THR A 22 1.77 -1.26 -7.90
C THR A 22 2.12 -0.45 -6.66
N LEU A 23 2.44 0.82 -6.88
CA LEU A 23 2.75 1.74 -5.81
C LEU A 23 1.97 3.02 -6.04
N ALA A 24 1.37 3.55 -4.99
CA ALA A 24 0.66 4.81 -5.08
C ALA A 24 1.00 5.65 -3.87
N VAL A 25 1.09 6.96 -4.09
CA VAL A 25 1.37 7.94 -3.05
C VAL A 25 0.14 8.82 -2.93
N TRP A 26 -0.38 8.95 -1.71
CA TRP A 26 -1.61 9.68 -1.42
C TRP A 26 -1.33 10.79 -0.44
N GLN A 27 -2.08 11.87 -0.55
CA GLN A 27 -2.03 12.92 0.45
C GLN A 27 -2.69 12.43 1.74
N GLY A 28 -2.11 12.77 2.88
CA GLY A 28 -2.69 12.40 4.16
C GLY A 28 -4.04 13.07 4.36
N LYS A 29 -4.99 12.35 4.96
CA LYS A 29 -6.33 12.87 5.13
C LYS A 29 -6.41 13.90 6.21
N SER A 30 -5.82 13.62 7.36
CA SER A 30 -5.89 14.55 8.48
C SER A 30 -4.73 15.52 8.48
N ASP A 31 -3.70 15.26 7.70
CA ASP A 31 -2.52 16.13 7.62
C ASP A 31 -2.08 16.20 6.17
N PRO A 32 -2.44 17.28 5.46
CA PRO A 32 -2.09 17.37 4.04
C PRO A 32 -0.59 17.43 3.76
N THR A 33 0.23 17.70 4.78
CA THR A 33 1.67 17.71 4.60
C THR A 33 2.27 16.32 4.74
N ALA A 34 1.48 15.35 5.14
CA ALA A 34 1.90 13.96 5.24
C ALA A 34 1.49 13.20 3.99
N GLU A 35 2.02 12.00 3.84
CA GLU A 35 1.69 11.15 2.71
C GLU A 35 1.46 9.73 3.17
N VAL A 36 0.55 9.06 2.48
CA VAL A 36 0.33 7.62 2.64
C VAL A 36 0.83 6.95 1.37
N ILE A 37 1.65 5.95 1.53
CA ILE A 37 2.24 5.21 0.42
C ILE A 37 1.70 3.80 0.49
N THR A 38 1.06 3.35 -0.59
CA THR A 38 0.51 1.99 -0.64
C THR A 38 1.22 1.20 -1.71
N VAL A 39 1.53 -0.05 -1.40
CA VAL A 39 2.14 -0.98 -2.32
C VAL A 39 1.28 -2.23 -2.34
N GLN A 40 0.97 -2.72 -3.52
CA GLN A 40 0.15 -3.92 -3.66
C GLN A 40 0.72 -4.82 -4.72
N ILE A 41 0.52 -6.12 -4.53
CA ILE A 41 0.78 -7.10 -5.57
C ILE A 41 -0.57 -7.62 -6.02
N ARG A 42 -0.85 -7.44 -7.31
CA ARG A 42 -2.14 -7.80 -7.90
C ARG A 42 -1.93 -9.00 -8.82
N ARG A 43 -2.82 -9.95 -8.72
CA ARG A 43 -2.74 -11.18 -9.51
C ARG A 43 -4.04 -11.39 -10.27
N LEU A 44 -3.91 -11.78 -11.52
CA LEU A 44 -5.08 -12.18 -12.30
C LEU A 44 -5.31 -13.67 -12.08
N SER A 45 -6.46 -14.00 -11.54
CA SER A 45 -6.84 -15.38 -11.27
C SER A 45 -8.11 -15.66 -12.05
N GLY A 46 -7.96 -16.43 -13.14
CA GLY A 46 -9.07 -16.58 -14.06
C GLY A 46 -9.36 -15.26 -14.75
N ASP A 47 -10.54 -14.72 -14.51
CA ASP A 47 -10.91 -13.42 -15.06
C ASP A 47 -11.07 -12.37 -13.97
N GLN A 48 -10.53 -12.63 -12.78
CA GLN A 48 -10.67 -11.71 -11.67
C GLN A 48 -9.30 -11.31 -11.13
N TRP A 49 -9.20 -10.05 -10.73
CA TRP A 49 -8.01 -9.53 -10.10
C TRP A 49 -8.13 -9.60 -8.60
N GLU A 50 -7.07 -9.99 -7.94
CA GLU A 50 -7.05 -10.05 -6.48
C GLU A 50 -5.74 -9.46 -5.97
N THR A 51 -5.78 -8.95 -4.76
CA THR A 51 -4.59 -8.43 -4.09
C THR A 51 -4.01 -9.57 -3.27
N VAL A 52 -2.80 -9.98 -3.61
CA VAL A 52 -2.15 -11.09 -2.93
C VAL A 52 -1.06 -10.64 -1.98
N GLY A 53 -0.78 -9.34 -1.95
CA GLY A 53 0.15 -8.78 -0.99
C GLY A 53 -0.03 -7.29 -0.93
N ARG A 54 0.21 -6.69 0.24
CA ARG A 54 0.10 -5.25 0.36
C ARG A 54 0.96 -4.75 1.50
N LEU A 55 1.31 -3.49 1.39
CA LEU A 55 2.11 -2.78 2.37
C LEU A 55 1.67 -1.33 2.33
N ALA A 56 1.55 -0.71 3.47
CA ALA A 56 1.26 0.71 3.52
C ALA A 56 2.20 1.38 4.49
N ALA A 57 2.62 2.58 4.15
CA ALA A 57 3.53 3.36 4.96
C ALA A 57 2.98 4.78 5.09
N TYR A 58 3.42 5.45 6.11
CA TYR A 58 3.01 6.81 6.40
C TYR A 58 4.25 7.65 6.55
N ARG A 59 4.29 8.78 5.84
CA ARG A 59 5.39 9.74 5.97
C ARG A 59 4.84 11.01 6.61
N THR A 60 5.38 11.37 7.75
CA THR A 60 4.98 12.58 8.44
C THR A 60 5.58 13.81 7.77
N ALA A 61 5.12 14.98 8.18
CA ALA A 61 5.56 16.23 7.59
C ALA A 61 7.07 16.44 7.73
N ASP A 62 7.67 15.89 8.78
CA ASP A 62 9.10 16.07 9.02
C ASP A 62 9.95 15.04 8.29
N GLY A 63 9.31 14.19 7.48
CA GLY A 63 10.05 13.22 6.69
C GLY A 63 10.25 11.86 7.34
N SER A 64 9.65 11.64 8.50
CA SER A 64 9.75 10.34 9.16
C SER A 64 8.78 9.35 8.52
N TYR A 65 9.19 8.09 8.44
CA TYR A 65 8.39 7.03 7.85
C TYR A 65 8.02 6.00 8.89
N SER A 66 6.82 5.46 8.76
CA SER A 66 6.39 4.34 9.58
C SER A 66 5.50 3.45 8.75
N GLN A 67 5.46 2.18 9.11
CA GLN A 67 4.61 1.23 8.43
C GLN A 67 3.26 1.21 9.11
N LEU A 68 2.20 1.29 8.31
CA LEU A 68 0.85 1.22 8.84
C LEU A 68 0.46 -0.24 9.06
N PRO A 69 -0.29 -0.52 10.13
CA PRO A 69 -0.78 -1.88 10.32
C PRO A 69 -1.78 -2.25 9.23
N GLU A 70 -1.80 -3.51 8.89
CA GLU A 70 -2.73 -4.00 7.91
C GLU A 70 -4.09 -4.18 8.53
N ARG A 71 -5.09 -3.64 7.89
CA ARG A 71 -6.42 -3.75 8.40
C ARG A 71 -7.04 -5.05 8.02
N GLY A 72 -7.74 -5.66 8.92
CA GLY A 72 -8.50 -6.85 8.65
C GLY A 72 -7.73 -8.12 8.67
N SER A 73 -6.46 -8.04 9.02
CA SER A 73 -5.72 -9.27 9.10
C SER A 73 -5.58 -9.75 10.48
N GLN A 74 -5.43 -10.57 10.73
CA GLN A 74 -5.21 -10.93 11.86
C GLN A 74 -4.04 -11.43 12.09
N LYS A 75 -3.71 -11.50 11.85
CA LYS A 75 -2.94 -11.92 12.04
C LYS A 75 -2.00 -12.07 12.08
N GLN A 76 -1.85 -12.18 12.40
CA GLN A 76 -0.93 -12.19 12.37
C GLN A 76 -0.02 -12.29 12.36
N ASP A 77 0.00 -12.38 12.50
CA ASP A 77 0.91 -12.31 12.33
C ASP A 77 1.75 -12.19 12.39
N SER A 78 1.56 -12.25 12.70
CA SER A 78 2.36 -11.93 12.62
C SER A 78 3.21 -11.88 12.74
N ASP A 79 2.97 -12.03 12.99
CA ASP A 79 3.70 -11.75 12.96
C ASP A 79 4.58 -11.67 12.72
N ASN A 80 4.44 -11.87 12.75
CA ASN A 80 5.18 -11.59 12.40
C ASN A 80 6.05 -11.41 12.05
N MET A 81 5.88 -11.52 12.10
CA MET A 81 6.53 -11.13 11.70
C MET A 81 7.31 -10.85 11.51
N ALA A 82 7.20 -10.85 11.70
CA ALA A 82 7.86 -10.31 11.55
C ALA A 82 8.62 -10.01 11.50
N LEU A 83 8.68 -9.95 11.62
CA LEU A 83 9.30 -9.41 11.57
C LEU A 83 10.18 -9.23 11.46
N GLU A 84 10.39 -9.15 11.53
CA GLU A 84 11.15 -8.79 11.54
C GLU A 84 11.93 -8.64 10.84
N ILE A 85 12.31 -8.37 10.49
CA ILE A 85 13.08 -8.16 9.95
C ILE A 85 13.57 -7.91 9.78
#